data_1cce0a159da720850e9468365c50f4c1
#
_entry.id   1cce0a159da720850e9468365c50f4c1
#
_cell.length_a   1.000
_cell.length_b   1.000
_cell.length_c   1.000
_cell.angle_alpha   90.00
_cell.angle_beta   90.00
_cell.angle_gamma   90.00
#
_symmetry.space_group_name_H-M   'P 1'
#
loop_
_entity.id
_entity.type
_entity.pdbx_description
1 polymer ?
#
loop_
_entity_poly.entity_id
_entity_poly.type
_entity_poly.pdbx_seq_one_letter_code
_entity_poly.pdbx_strand_id
1 'polypeptide(L)'
;MFYAALIALTSVLDLALKSGVESQPDTSYPKEVKGTGGIVQVRKLHNEGFPMGIMKEKPELVRCLPLAVASSLLLRLSCLLPKKGNHLEKAGLACMIGGACSNLFDRFFRGYVVDYLYIDKKPVSRVIFNLGDVFIAAGTLLAGLSGLLRAVAGRKKR
;
A
#
# COMPACT_ATOMS: atom_id res chain seq x y z
N MET A 1 -14.50 -12.14 -9.78
CA MET A 1 -15.12 -11.03 -9.02
C MET A 1 -14.43 -10.73 -7.68
N PHE A 2 -14.09 -11.73 -6.85
CA PHE A 2 -13.50 -11.51 -5.51
C PHE A 2 -12.24 -10.64 -5.50
N TYR A 3 -11.23 -10.93 -6.31
CA TYR A 3 -9.96 -10.16 -6.32
C TYR A 3 -10.14 -8.74 -6.85
N ALA A 4 -11.03 -8.51 -7.80
CA ALA A 4 -11.36 -7.17 -8.26
C ALA A 4 -12.06 -6.35 -7.16
N ALA A 5 -12.96 -6.98 -6.41
CA ALA A 5 -13.59 -6.35 -5.25
C ALA A 5 -12.58 -6.03 -4.14
N LEU A 6 -11.59 -6.91 -3.92
CA LEU A 6 -10.52 -6.67 -2.94
C LEU A 6 -9.62 -5.49 -3.35
N ILE A 7 -9.26 -5.40 -4.64
CA ILE A 7 -8.52 -4.23 -5.18
C ILE A 7 -9.32 -2.95 -4.96
N ALA A 8 -10.59 -2.94 -5.35
CA ALA A 8 -11.44 -1.77 -5.19
C ALA A 8 -11.61 -1.37 -3.72
N LEU A 9 -11.87 -2.33 -2.85
CA LEU A 9 -12.06 -2.08 -1.41
C LEU A 9 -10.80 -1.47 -0.78
N THR A 10 -9.63 -2.05 -1.02
CA THR A 10 -8.38 -1.55 -0.43
C THR A 10 -8.00 -0.17 -0.97
N SER A 11 -8.23 0.10 -2.27
CA SER A 11 -7.99 1.41 -2.85
C SER A 11 -8.95 2.47 -2.29
N VAL A 12 -10.25 2.18 -2.27
CA VAL A 12 -11.27 3.13 -1.84
C VAL A 12 -11.15 3.44 -0.34
N LEU A 13 -10.85 2.42 0.47
CA LEU A 13 -10.68 2.60 1.91
C LEU A 13 -9.51 3.56 2.22
N ASP A 14 -8.36 3.37 1.60
CA ASP A 14 -7.22 4.27 1.81
C ASP A 14 -7.49 5.68 1.25
N LEU A 15 -8.08 5.80 0.06
CA LEU A 15 -8.46 7.10 -0.51
C LEU A 15 -9.49 7.85 0.35
N ALA A 16 -10.44 7.15 0.94
CA ALA A 16 -11.43 7.76 1.84
C ALA A 16 -10.75 8.32 3.10
N LEU A 17 -9.82 7.56 3.71
CA LEU A 17 -9.06 8.03 4.87
C LEU A 17 -8.17 9.22 4.50
N LYS A 18 -7.45 9.18 3.38
CA LYS A 18 -6.65 10.29 2.86
C LYS A 18 -7.49 11.55 2.64
N SER A 19 -8.66 11.40 2.02
CA SER A 19 -9.58 12.52 1.80
C SER A 19 -10.12 13.08 3.12
N GLY A 20 -10.40 12.22 4.09
CA GLY A 20 -10.79 12.65 5.44
C GLY A 20 -9.69 13.41 6.17
N VAL A 21 -8.43 13.04 5.97
CA VAL A 21 -7.28 13.79 6.51
C VAL A 21 -7.12 15.12 5.78
N GLU A 22 -7.20 15.15 4.46
CA GLU A 22 -7.05 16.36 3.66
C GLU A 22 -8.14 17.41 3.95
N SER A 23 -9.37 16.98 4.23
CA SER A 23 -10.50 17.88 4.49
C SER A 23 -10.38 18.68 5.79
N GLN A 24 -9.43 18.35 6.66
CA GLN A 24 -9.25 19.03 7.94
C GLN A 24 -8.05 19.99 7.90
N PRO A 25 -8.10 21.12 8.62
CA PRO A 25 -6.97 22.06 8.69
C PRO A 25 -5.75 21.43 9.35
N ASP A 26 -4.56 21.86 8.98
CA ASP A 26 -3.28 21.32 9.49
C ASP A 26 -3.16 21.49 11.02
N THR A 27 -3.77 22.55 11.56
CA THR A 27 -3.84 22.79 13.02
C THR A 27 -4.59 21.70 13.80
N SER A 28 -5.33 20.83 13.09
CA SER A 28 -6.01 19.67 13.69
C SER A 28 -5.07 18.51 13.99
N TYR A 29 -3.83 18.55 13.54
CA TYR A 29 -2.86 17.45 13.66
C TYR A 29 -1.65 17.86 14.53
N PRO A 30 -0.99 16.89 15.22
CA PRO A 30 -1.31 15.46 15.28
C PRO A 30 -2.54 15.16 16.14
N LYS A 31 -3.26 14.06 15.79
CA LYS A 31 -4.37 13.51 16.60
C LYS A 31 -3.99 12.13 17.13
N GLU A 32 -4.13 11.94 18.42
CA GLU A 32 -3.97 10.61 19.01
C GLU A 32 -5.17 9.72 18.71
N VAL A 33 -4.90 8.46 18.37
CA VAL A 33 -5.95 7.46 18.23
C VAL A 33 -6.37 6.97 19.61
N LYS A 34 -7.64 7.16 19.97
CA LYS A 34 -8.17 6.75 21.27
C LYS A 34 -7.90 5.27 21.56
N GLY A 35 -7.48 4.96 22.77
CA GLY A 35 -7.21 3.59 23.21
C GLY A 35 -5.80 3.10 22.90
N THR A 36 -4.94 3.87 22.23
CA THR A 36 -3.57 3.46 21.92
C THR A 36 -2.52 4.03 22.86
N GLY A 37 -2.93 4.84 23.85
CA GLY A 37 -2.00 5.48 24.79
C GLY A 37 -0.97 6.38 24.11
N GLY A 38 -1.35 7.07 23.04
CA GLY A 38 -0.46 7.95 22.27
C GLY A 38 0.48 7.24 21.28
N ILE A 39 0.47 5.90 21.27
CA ILE A 39 1.36 5.12 20.39
C ILE A 39 1.01 5.31 18.91
N VAL A 40 -0.28 5.37 18.59
CA VAL A 40 -0.75 5.59 17.20
C VAL A 40 -1.30 7.00 17.10
N GLN A 41 -0.78 7.75 16.14
CA GLN A 41 -1.20 9.13 15.87
C GLN A 41 -1.59 9.25 14.39
N VAL A 42 -2.61 10.08 14.13
CA VAL A 42 -2.90 10.57 12.79
C VAL A 42 -2.16 11.88 12.60
N ARG A 43 -1.35 11.96 11.57
CA ARG A 43 -0.61 13.16 11.16
C ARG A 43 -1.02 13.51 9.73
N LYS A 44 -0.67 14.68 9.26
CA LYS A 44 -0.88 15.09 7.88
C LYS A 44 0.47 15.41 7.27
N LEU A 45 0.89 14.59 6.31
CA LEU A 45 2.15 14.77 5.59
C LEU A 45 1.92 14.61 4.09
N HIS A 46 2.37 15.58 3.32
CA HIS A 46 2.41 15.52 1.86
C HIS A 46 3.76 14.98 1.40
N ASN A 47 3.77 13.79 0.83
CA ASN A 47 4.98 13.11 0.36
C ASN A 47 5.09 13.21 -1.17
N GLU A 48 5.95 14.10 -1.65
CA GLU A 48 6.19 14.33 -3.07
C GLU A 48 7.14 13.30 -3.70
N GLY A 49 7.79 12.45 -2.88
CA GLY A 49 8.77 11.47 -3.33
C GLY A 49 8.38 10.02 -3.03
N PHE A 50 9.42 9.17 -2.97
CA PHE A 50 9.35 7.87 -2.32
C PHE A 50 9.50 8.02 -0.79
N PRO A 51 9.40 6.94 0.00
CA PRO A 51 9.54 7.04 1.46
C PRO A 51 10.72 7.91 1.87
N MET A 52 10.51 8.77 2.87
CA MET A 52 11.47 9.78 3.34
C MET A 52 11.82 10.86 2.29
N GLY A 53 10.97 11.11 1.29
CA GLY A 53 11.18 12.15 0.28
C GLY A 53 12.25 11.82 -0.76
N ILE A 54 12.66 10.56 -0.87
CA ILE A 54 13.65 10.14 -1.88
C ILE A 54 13.11 10.45 -3.27
N MET A 55 13.96 10.98 -4.15
CA MET A 55 13.64 11.34 -5.56
C MET A 55 12.54 12.40 -5.74
N LYS A 56 12.20 13.21 -4.74
CA LYS A 56 11.21 14.29 -4.88
C LYS A 56 11.53 15.25 -6.03
N GLU A 57 12.81 15.41 -6.38
CA GLU A 57 13.27 16.26 -7.49
C GLU A 57 13.08 15.62 -8.89
N LYS A 58 12.60 14.36 -8.94
CA LYS A 58 12.35 13.61 -10.17
C LYS A 58 10.90 13.13 -10.25
N PRO A 59 9.93 14.02 -10.40
CA PRO A 59 8.49 13.71 -10.31
C PRO A 59 8.05 12.68 -11.35
N GLU A 60 8.67 12.67 -12.53
CA GLU A 60 8.38 11.67 -13.57
C GLU A 60 8.72 10.25 -13.09
N LEU A 61 9.87 10.04 -12.45
CA LEU A 61 10.25 8.73 -11.92
C LEU A 61 9.35 8.31 -10.77
N VAL A 62 8.95 9.27 -9.91
CA VAL A 62 8.05 9.03 -8.78
C VAL A 62 6.65 8.60 -9.25
N ARG A 63 6.23 8.99 -10.46
CA ARG A 63 4.97 8.56 -11.09
C ARG A 63 5.14 7.29 -11.91
N CYS A 64 6.13 7.25 -12.80
CA CYS A 64 6.27 6.18 -13.79
C CYS A 64 6.71 4.85 -13.18
N LEU A 65 7.62 4.86 -12.19
CA LEU A 65 8.12 3.62 -11.61
C LEU A 65 7.05 2.84 -10.83
N PRO A 66 6.25 3.46 -9.93
CA PRO A 66 5.15 2.75 -9.28
C PRO A 66 4.06 2.29 -10.27
N LEU A 67 3.81 3.05 -11.34
CA LEU A 67 2.88 2.65 -12.39
C LEU A 67 3.37 1.40 -13.12
N ALA A 68 4.63 1.32 -13.49
CA ALA A 68 5.23 0.15 -14.13
C ALA A 68 5.16 -1.09 -13.21
N VAL A 69 5.47 -0.91 -11.92
CA VAL A 69 5.35 -1.99 -10.93
C VAL A 69 3.89 -2.44 -10.78
N ALA A 70 2.94 -1.53 -10.61
CA ALA A 70 1.52 -1.87 -10.49
C ALA A 70 1.00 -2.60 -11.74
N SER A 71 1.41 -2.17 -12.94
CA SER A 71 1.06 -2.83 -14.21
C SER A 71 1.63 -4.24 -14.28
N SER A 72 2.85 -4.46 -13.82
CA SER A 72 3.47 -5.78 -13.76
C SER A 72 2.74 -6.72 -12.78
N LEU A 73 2.32 -6.20 -11.62
CA LEU A 73 1.52 -6.95 -10.65
C LEU A 73 0.15 -7.32 -11.23
N LEU A 74 -0.49 -6.40 -11.93
CA LEU A 74 -1.77 -6.62 -12.59
C LEU A 74 -1.66 -7.70 -13.68
N LEU A 75 -0.62 -7.65 -14.52
CA LEU A 75 -0.33 -8.68 -15.50
C LEU A 75 -0.14 -10.04 -14.83
N ARG A 76 0.66 -10.10 -13.74
CA ARG A 76 0.86 -11.34 -12.99
C ARG A 76 -0.45 -11.89 -12.42
N LEU A 77 -1.28 -11.04 -11.83
CA LEU A 77 -2.60 -11.44 -11.32
C LEU A 77 -3.47 -11.98 -12.46
N SER A 78 -3.55 -11.29 -13.59
CA SER A 78 -4.33 -11.70 -14.77
C SER A 78 -3.91 -13.08 -15.29
N CYS A 79 -2.61 -13.37 -15.33
CA CYS A 79 -2.09 -14.69 -15.69
C CYS A 79 -2.41 -15.80 -14.66
N LEU A 80 -2.66 -15.42 -13.41
CA LEU A 80 -3.01 -16.36 -12.33
C LEU A 80 -4.52 -16.60 -12.22
N LEU A 81 -5.35 -15.65 -12.60
CA LEU A 81 -6.82 -15.75 -12.43
C LEU A 81 -7.41 -17.04 -13.00
N PRO A 82 -7.07 -17.49 -14.23
CA PRO A 82 -7.63 -18.73 -14.81
C PRO A 82 -7.08 -20.01 -14.13
N LYS A 83 -5.98 -19.93 -13.41
CA LYS A 83 -5.34 -21.09 -12.76
C LYS A 83 -6.06 -21.43 -11.46
N LYS A 84 -6.39 -22.71 -11.24
CA LYS A 84 -6.96 -23.18 -9.97
C LYS A 84 -5.93 -23.03 -8.84
N GLY A 85 -6.41 -22.78 -7.63
CA GLY A 85 -5.54 -22.58 -6.45
C GLY A 85 -4.84 -21.22 -6.43
N ASN A 86 -3.69 -21.14 -5.80
CA ASN A 86 -2.86 -19.93 -5.62
C ASN A 86 -3.62 -18.75 -4.97
N HIS A 87 -4.63 -19.05 -4.14
CA HIS A 87 -5.49 -18.01 -3.54
C HIS A 87 -4.70 -17.01 -2.70
N LEU A 88 -3.69 -17.48 -1.98
CA LEU A 88 -2.83 -16.64 -1.15
C LEU A 88 -2.02 -15.63 -2.00
N GLU A 89 -1.42 -16.10 -3.12
CA GLU A 89 -0.70 -15.21 -4.04
C GLU A 89 -1.64 -14.22 -4.73
N LYS A 90 -2.80 -14.68 -5.19
CA LYS A 90 -3.80 -13.82 -5.83
C LYS A 90 -4.32 -12.74 -4.87
N ALA A 91 -4.60 -13.10 -3.62
CA ALA A 91 -5.01 -12.14 -2.59
C ALA A 91 -3.89 -11.14 -2.27
N GLY A 92 -2.65 -11.62 -2.12
CA GLY A 92 -1.48 -10.78 -1.93
C GLY A 92 -1.30 -9.78 -3.06
N LEU A 93 -1.34 -10.24 -4.32
CA LEU A 93 -1.27 -9.36 -5.49
C LEU A 93 -2.41 -8.33 -5.53
N ALA A 94 -3.65 -8.75 -5.18
CA ALA A 94 -4.79 -7.85 -5.16
C ALA A 94 -4.62 -6.74 -4.09
N CYS A 95 -4.13 -7.07 -2.90
CA CYS A 95 -3.81 -6.08 -1.87
C CYS A 95 -2.71 -5.11 -2.33
N MET A 96 -1.63 -5.61 -2.93
CA MET A 96 -0.55 -4.77 -3.47
C MET A 96 -1.06 -3.81 -4.53
N ILE A 97 -1.86 -4.31 -5.48
CA ILE A 97 -2.43 -3.50 -6.56
C ILE A 97 -3.35 -2.43 -5.97
N GLY A 98 -4.23 -2.78 -5.03
CA GLY A 98 -5.15 -1.82 -4.42
C GLY A 98 -4.44 -0.70 -3.67
N GLY A 99 -3.44 -1.01 -2.85
CA GLY A 99 -2.61 0.00 -2.17
C GLY A 99 -1.82 0.86 -3.16
N ALA A 100 -1.26 0.24 -4.22
CA ALA A 100 -0.56 0.98 -5.27
C ALA A 100 -1.50 1.90 -6.05
N CYS A 101 -2.73 1.48 -6.36
CA CYS A 101 -3.73 2.31 -7.04
C CYS A 101 -4.07 3.56 -6.24
N SER A 102 -4.25 3.45 -4.92
CA SER A 102 -4.50 4.61 -4.06
C SER A 102 -3.32 5.59 -4.09
N ASN A 103 -2.09 5.10 -3.94
CA ASN A 103 -0.90 5.94 -3.98
C ASN A 103 -0.64 6.55 -5.37
N LEU A 104 -0.99 5.84 -6.45
CA LEU A 104 -0.91 6.37 -7.82
C LEU A 104 -1.96 7.45 -8.05
N PHE A 105 -3.21 7.25 -7.58
CA PHE A 105 -4.25 8.28 -7.64
C PHE A 105 -3.74 9.59 -7.04
N ASP A 106 -3.17 9.54 -5.85
CA ASP A 106 -2.61 10.71 -5.18
C ASP A 106 -1.53 11.40 -6.05
N ARG A 107 -0.59 10.65 -6.59
CA ARG A 107 0.50 11.19 -7.40
C ARG A 107 0.04 11.84 -8.70
N PHE A 108 -1.00 11.30 -9.33
CA PHE A 108 -1.52 11.82 -10.59
C PHE A 108 -2.49 12.99 -10.41
N PHE A 109 -3.31 12.97 -9.37
CA PHE A 109 -4.39 13.96 -9.19
C PHE A 109 -4.08 15.01 -8.11
N ARG A 110 -3.34 14.65 -7.06
CA ARG A 110 -2.93 15.61 -6.01
C ARG A 110 -1.50 16.13 -6.19
N GLY A 111 -0.64 15.39 -6.87
CA GLY A 111 0.78 15.70 -7.03
C GLY A 111 1.68 15.16 -5.92
N TYR A 112 1.11 14.67 -4.82
CA TYR A 112 1.78 14.10 -3.66
C TYR A 112 0.97 12.93 -3.10
N VAL A 113 1.58 12.10 -2.27
CA VAL A 113 0.88 11.08 -1.49
C VAL A 113 0.57 11.62 -0.11
N VAL A 114 -0.66 11.40 0.36
CA VAL A 114 -1.07 11.75 1.73
C VAL A 114 -0.65 10.61 2.66
N ASP A 115 0.35 10.87 3.50
CA ASP A 115 0.80 9.97 4.56
C ASP A 115 0.22 10.43 5.90
N TYR A 116 -0.42 9.52 6.65
CA TYR A 116 -1.19 9.93 7.81
C TYR A 116 -1.05 9.03 9.04
N LEU A 117 -0.50 7.83 8.92
CA LEU A 117 -0.30 6.93 10.05
C LEU A 117 1.11 7.09 10.62
N TYR A 118 1.20 7.42 11.90
CA TYR A 118 2.44 7.47 12.63
C TYR A 118 2.36 6.53 13.85
N ILE A 119 3.39 5.70 14.04
CA ILE A 119 3.50 4.79 15.17
C ILE A 119 4.72 5.19 16.00
N ASP A 120 4.50 5.64 17.22
CA ASP A 120 5.57 6.05 18.14
C ASP A 120 6.21 4.85 18.84
N LYS A 121 6.75 3.94 18.04
CA LYS A 121 7.57 2.81 18.52
C LYS A 121 8.70 2.53 17.55
N LYS A 122 9.92 2.40 18.05
CA LYS A 122 11.06 1.95 17.22
C LYS A 122 10.82 0.54 16.70
N PRO A 123 11.24 0.22 15.48
CA PRO A 123 11.97 1.07 14.52
C PRO A 123 11.08 1.97 13.63
N VAL A 124 9.74 1.89 13.75
CA VAL A 124 8.77 2.51 12.82
C VAL A 124 8.56 4.01 13.08
N SER A 125 8.91 4.51 14.26
CA SER A 125 8.69 5.91 14.70
C SER A 125 9.40 6.99 13.86
N ARG A 126 10.10 6.60 12.79
CA ARG A 126 10.77 7.55 11.88
C ARG A 126 10.02 7.76 10.57
N VAL A 127 8.93 7.03 10.37
CA VAL A 127 8.22 7.02 9.09
C VAL A 127 6.75 7.31 9.34
N ILE A 128 6.17 8.18 8.52
CA ILE A 128 4.72 8.34 8.40
C ILE A 128 4.33 7.61 7.11
N PHE A 129 3.27 6.83 7.14
CA PHE A 129 2.80 6.01 6.05
C PHE A 129 1.27 6.06 5.95
N ASN A 130 0.70 5.39 4.99
CA ASN A 130 -0.75 5.31 4.79
C ASN A 130 -1.24 3.85 4.77
N LEU A 131 -2.53 3.64 4.72
CA LEU A 131 -3.10 2.29 4.69
C LEU A 131 -2.78 1.56 3.38
N GLY A 132 -2.59 2.29 2.27
CA GLY A 132 -2.12 1.74 1.00
C GLY A 132 -0.76 1.06 1.14
N ASP A 133 0.17 1.67 1.89
CA ASP A 133 1.49 1.08 2.17
C ASP A 133 1.38 -0.19 3.02
N VAL A 134 0.44 -0.20 3.98
CA VAL A 134 0.13 -1.41 4.78
C VAL A 134 -0.39 -2.53 3.87
N PHE A 135 -1.29 -2.23 2.94
CA PHE A 135 -1.79 -3.23 1.99
C PHE A 135 -0.68 -3.75 1.06
N ILE A 136 0.22 -2.88 0.59
CA ILE A 136 1.38 -3.28 -0.21
C ILE A 136 2.28 -4.21 0.60
N ALA A 137 2.62 -3.86 1.84
CA ALA A 137 3.46 -4.67 2.70
C ALA A 137 2.82 -6.03 3.03
N ALA A 138 1.56 -6.04 3.47
CA ALA A 138 0.81 -7.26 3.76
C ALA A 138 0.67 -8.15 2.52
N GLY A 139 0.35 -7.55 1.37
CA GLY A 139 0.25 -8.26 0.09
C GLY A 139 1.58 -8.89 -0.33
N THR A 140 2.70 -8.19 -0.13
CA THR A 140 4.05 -8.71 -0.39
C THR A 140 4.36 -9.92 0.48
N LEU A 141 4.04 -9.86 1.77
CA LEU A 141 4.22 -10.98 2.69
C LEU A 141 3.37 -12.20 2.28
N LEU A 142 2.10 -12.00 1.92
CA LEU A 142 1.21 -13.08 1.47
C LEU A 142 1.72 -13.73 0.18
N ALA A 143 2.11 -12.94 -0.82
CA ALA A 143 2.63 -13.45 -2.08
C ALA A 143 3.97 -14.17 -1.88
N GLY A 144 4.87 -13.64 -1.05
CA GLY A 144 6.15 -14.24 -0.69
C GLY A 144 5.97 -15.57 0.03
N LEU A 145 5.08 -15.62 1.04
CA LEU A 145 4.74 -16.86 1.75
C LEU A 145 4.19 -17.93 0.79
N SER A 146 3.30 -17.55 -0.12
CA SER A 146 2.78 -18.46 -1.16
C SER A 146 3.90 -19.04 -2.02
N GLY A 147 4.88 -18.23 -2.41
CA GLY A 147 6.06 -18.67 -3.17
C GLY A 147 6.90 -19.67 -2.38
N LEU A 148 7.17 -19.36 -1.11
CA LEU A 148 7.95 -20.23 -0.21
C LEU A 148 7.28 -21.59 -0.01
N LEU A 149 5.98 -21.60 0.29
CA LEU A 149 5.22 -22.84 0.49
C LEU A 149 5.25 -23.74 -0.76
N ARG A 150 5.17 -23.18 -1.96
CA ARG A 150 5.29 -23.93 -3.21
C ARG A 150 6.69 -24.49 -3.43
N ALA A 151 7.72 -23.73 -3.13
CA ALA A 151 9.11 -24.20 -3.25
C ALA A 151 9.38 -25.39 -2.33
N VAL A 152 8.88 -25.35 -1.08
CA VAL A 152 9.00 -26.45 -0.11
C VAL A 152 8.20 -27.69 -0.57
N ALA A 153 6.95 -27.50 -1.03
CA ALA A 153 6.12 -28.60 -1.51
C ALA A 153 6.68 -29.28 -2.77
N GLY A 154 7.31 -28.49 -3.66
CA GLY A 154 7.97 -29.01 -4.87
C GLY A 154 9.22 -29.85 -4.57
N ARG A 155 9.95 -29.52 -3.49
CA ARG A 155 11.12 -30.31 -3.04
C ARG A 155 10.75 -31.69 -2.49
N LYS A 156 9.60 -31.83 -1.83
CA LYS A 156 9.13 -33.12 -1.29
C LYS A 156 8.66 -34.13 -2.36
N LYS A 157 8.46 -33.68 -3.59
CA LYS A 157 8.00 -34.54 -4.72
C LYS A 157 9.13 -35.01 -5.63
N ARG A 158 10.35 -34.62 -5.39
CA ARG A 158 11.58 -35.08 -6.04
C ARG A 158 12.34 -36.02 -5.09
#